data_5627e61a333c5b07d5f9750e4fb1a62c
#
_entry.id   5627e61a333c5b07d5f9750e4fb1a62c
#
_cell.length_a   1.000
_cell.length_b   1.000
_cell.length_c   1.000
_cell.angle_alpha   90.00
_cell.angle_beta   90.00
_cell.angle_gamma   90.00
#
_symmetry.space_group_name_H-M   'P 1'
#
loop_
_entity.id
_entity.type
_entity.pdbx_description
1 polymer ?
#
loop_
_entity_poly.entity_id
_entity_poly.type
_entity_poly.pdbx_seq_one_letter_code
_entity_poly.pdbx_strand_id
1 'polypeptide(L)'
;MLQPKKTKFRRMQKGRMKGLAQRGNQLAYGSFAIKALESTWITGRQIEAARQAITRYMKREGQLWIRIFPDKPITKKPAEVRMGKGTGNPEGFVAPVTPGRILFEAEGVPLAVAQEALRLGAQKLPITTKFIVRRDYVETTI
;
A
#
# COMPACT_ATOMS: atom_id res chain seq x y z
N MET A 1 -2.80 10.40 -9.12
CA MET A 1 -3.03 9.47 -8.00
C MET A 1 -3.71 8.20 -8.49
N LEU A 2 -3.47 7.12 -7.80
CA LEU A 2 -4.09 5.83 -8.13
C LEU A 2 -5.58 5.87 -7.80
N GLN A 3 -6.40 5.57 -8.79
CA GLN A 3 -7.83 5.38 -8.63
C GLN A 3 -8.37 4.58 -9.81
N PRO A 4 -9.49 3.87 -9.64
CA PRO A 4 -10.07 3.12 -10.75
C PRO A 4 -10.58 4.07 -11.86
N LYS A 5 -10.38 3.66 -13.09
CA LYS A 5 -10.91 4.41 -14.23
C LYS A 5 -12.42 4.30 -14.33
N LYS A 6 -12.95 3.11 -14.05
CA LYS A 6 -14.39 2.83 -14.00
C LYS A 6 -14.68 1.99 -12.78
N THR A 7 -15.86 2.20 -12.19
CA THR A 7 -16.31 1.40 -11.07
C THR A 7 -17.62 0.72 -11.41
N LYS A 8 -17.75 -0.56 -11.04
CA LYS A 8 -19.01 -1.29 -11.15
C LYS A 8 -20.01 -0.73 -10.13
N PHE A 9 -19.52 -0.41 -8.94
CA PHE A 9 -20.32 0.22 -7.89
C PHE A 9 -19.59 1.45 -7.38
N ARG A 10 -20.32 2.55 -7.19
CA ARG A 10 -19.77 3.78 -6.61
C ARG A 10 -19.72 3.73 -5.08
N ARG A 11 -20.49 2.80 -4.49
CA ARG A 11 -20.59 2.65 -3.03
C ARG A 11 -20.48 1.17 -2.70
N MET A 12 -19.81 0.89 -1.59
CA MET A 12 -19.67 -0.46 -1.08
C MET A 12 -19.84 -0.45 0.44
N GLN A 13 -20.26 -1.58 1.00
CA GLN A 13 -20.31 -1.75 2.45
C GLN A 13 -18.88 -1.74 3.00
N LYS A 14 -18.73 -1.22 4.23
CA LYS A 14 -17.44 -1.19 4.91
C LYS A 14 -16.80 -2.57 5.02
N GLY A 15 -17.59 -3.56 5.39
CA GLY A 15 -17.08 -4.89 5.64
C GLY A 15 -16.20 -4.95 6.89
N ARG A 16 -15.64 -6.12 7.14
CA ARG A 16 -14.72 -6.35 8.24
C ARG A 16 -13.39 -6.87 7.70
N MET A 17 -12.30 -6.27 8.15
CA MET A 17 -10.96 -6.68 7.76
C MET A 17 -10.41 -7.65 8.80
N LYS A 18 -10.78 -8.92 8.67
CA LYS A 18 -10.33 -9.98 9.58
C LYS A 18 -9.42 -10.96 8.86
N GLY A 19 -8.58 -11.62 9.62
CA GLY A 19 -7.72 -12.68 9.14
C GLY A 19 -6.42 -12.19 8.54
N LEU A 20 -5.67 -13.14 8.01
CA LEU A 20 -4.39 -12.89 7.38
C LEU A 20 -4.54 -12.85 5.86
N ALA A 21 -3.66 -12.15 5.19
CA ALA A 21 -3.67 -12.08 3.74
C ALA A 21 -3.34 -13.45 3.15
N GLN A 22 -4.20 -13.93 2.25
CA GLN A 22 -3.98 -15.18 1.52
C GLN A 22 -3.48 -14.92 0.09
N ARG A 23 -3.70 -13.71 -0.41
CA ARG A 23 -3.19 -13.27 -1.71
C ARG A 23 -2.31 -12.04 -1.51
N GLY A 24 -1.31 -11.91 -2.36
CA GLY A 24 -0.39 -10.79 -2.26
C GLY A 24 0.48 -10.82 -1.01
N ASN A 25 0.74 -12.01 -0.47
CA ASN A 25 1.53 -12.20 0.73
C ASN A 25 2.95 -12.72 0.44
N GLN A 26 3.32 -12.82 -0.83
CA GLN A 26 4.63 -13.30 -1.25
C GLN A 26 5.25 -12.36 -2.26
N LEU A 27 6.58 -12.26 -2.24
CA LEU A 27 7.34 -11.51 -3.23
C LEU A 27 7.19 -12.14 -4.60
N ALA A 28 6.87 -11.34 -5.60
CA ALA A 28 6.66 -11.79 -6.96
C ALA A 28 7.61 -11.15 -7.96
N TYR A 29 8.00 -9.91 -7.76
CA TYR A 29 8.74 -9.12 -8.75
C TYR A 29 10.13 -8.72 -8.29
N GLY A 30 10.29 -8.34 -7.03
CA GLY A 30 11.55 -7.81 -6.53
C GLY A 30 12.20 -8.68 -5.49
N SER A 31 13.38 -8.26 -5.05
CA SER A 31 14.13 -8.94 -3.99
C SER A 31 13.77 -8.42 -2.60
N PHE A 32 13.23 -7.23 -2.51
CA PHE A 32 12.94 -6.54 -1.25
C PHE A 32 11.50 -6.08 -1.23
N ALA A 33 10.92 -6.04 -0.04
CA ALA A 33 9.53 -5.57 0.10
C ALA A 33 9.25 -5.08 1.51
N ILE A 34 8.14 -4.37 1.66
CA ILE A 34 7.52 -4.13 2.96
C ILE A 34 6.18 -4.83 3.01
N LYS A 35 5.92 -5.43 4.15
CA LYS A 35 4.73 -6.24 4.40
C LYS A 35 3.94 -5.62 5.53
N ALA A 36 2.62 -5.60 5.41
CA ALA A 36 1.73 -5.06 6.43
C ALA A 36 1.70 -5.99 7.65
N LEU A 37 1.70 -5.40 8.84
CA LEU A 37 1.55 -6.12 10.11
C LEU A 37 0.19 -5.89 10.74
N GLU A 38 -0.60 -4.97 10.22
CA GLU A 38 -1.91 -4.59 10.74
C GLU A 38 -2.95 -4.55 9.64
N SER A 39 -4.22 -4.50 10.04
CA SER A 39 -5.33 -4.27 9.12
C SER A 39 -5.69 -2.79 9.09
N THR A 40 -5.81 -2.21 7.90
CA THR A 40 -6.26 -0.83 7.75
C THR A 40 -6.64 -0.53 6.30
N TRP A 41 -7.17 0.65 6.08
CA TRP A 41 -7.41 1.20 4.75
C TRP A 41 -6.28 2.16 4.41
N ILE A 42 -5.73 2.02 3.20
CA ILE A 42 -4.67 2.90 2.70
C ILE A 42 -5.24 3.67 1.52
N THR A 43 -5.15 5.01 1.60
CA THR A 43 -5.66 5.88 0.53
C THR A 43 -4.68 5.98 -0.62
N GLY A 44 -5.19 6.37 -1.79
CA GLY A 44 -4.33 6.62 -2.94
C GLY A 44 -3.28 7.69 -2.68
N ARG A 45 -3.61 8.70 -1.87
CA ARG A 45 -2.65 9.75 -1.49
C ARG A 45 -1.50 9.20 -0.65
N GLN A 46 -1.82 8.31 0.29
CA GLN A 46 -0.80 7.67 1.12
C GLN A 46 0.12 6.79 0.28
N ILE A 47 -0.43 6.03 -0.66
CA ILE A 47 0.35 5.20 -1.58
C ILE A 47 1.29 6.07 -2.42
N GLU A 48 0.79 7.18 -2.95
CA GLU A 48 1.59 8.09 -3.77
C GLU A 48 2.69 8.75 -2.95
N ALA A 49 2.40 9.17 -1.73
CA ALA A 49 3.40 9.76 -0.84
C ALA A 49 4.51 8.76 -0.53
N ALA A 50 4.15 7.50 -0.27
CA ALA A 50 5.13 6.44 -0.01
C ALA A 50 5.99 6.17 -1.26
N ARG A 51 5.36 6.09 -2.43
CA ARG A 51 6.08 5.88 -3.69
C ARG A 51 7.11 6.97 -3.93
N GLN A 52 6.72 8.24 -3.74
CA GLN A 52 7.62 9.36 -3.93
C GLN A 52 8.80 9.32 -2.95
N ALA A 53 8.55 9.00 -1.69
CA ALA A 53 9.61 8.89 -0.70
C ALA A 53 10.62 7.80 -1.05
N ILE A 54 10.11 6.64 -1.49
CA ILE A 54 10.96 5.51 -1.86
C ILE A 54 11.82 5.85 -3.09
N THR A 55 11.19 6.34 -4.15
CA THR A 55 11.91 6.64 -5.40
C THR A 55 12.91 7.78 -5.22
N ARG A 56 12.58 8.75 -4.38
CA ARG A 56 13.51 9.85 -4.09
C ARG A 56 14.77 9.35 -3.40
N TYR A 57 14.63 8.47 -2.43
CA TYR A 57 15.80 7.92 -1.73
C TYR A 57 16.64 7.04 -2.65
N MET A 58 15.98 6.25 -3.49
CA MET A 58 16.67 5.38 -4.46
C MET A 58 17.28 6.18 -5.63
N LYS A 59 17.07 7.49 -5.69
CA LYS A 59 17.56 8.36 -6.76
C LYS A 59 17.15 7.89 -8.14
N ARG A 60 15.95 7.30 -8.24
CA ARG A 60 15.39 6.74 -9.47
C ARG A 60 16.18 5.56 -10.04
N GLU A 61 17.08 4.98 -9.25
CA GLU A 61 17.73 3.73 -9.61
C GLU A 61 16.86 2.55 -9.22
N GLY A 62 17.01 1.45 -9.96
CA GLY A 62 16.24 0.25 -9.71
C GLY A 62 14.78 0.38 -10.12
N GLN A 63 13.98 -0.55 -9.63
CA GLN A 63 12.54 -0.64 -9.94
C GLN A 63 11.74 -0.74 -8.67
N LEU A 64 10.53 -0.18 -8.71
CA LEU A 64 9.58 -0.23 -7.61
C LEU A 64 8.24 -0.69 -8.14
N TRP A 65 7.62 -1.65 -7.45
CA TRP A 65 6.27 -2.12 -7.77
C TRP A 65 5.34 -1.82 -6.62
N ILE A 66 4.20 -1.23 -6.93
CA ILE A 66 3.11 -1.02 -5.97
C ILE A 66 2.21 -2.25 -6.06
N ARG A 67 2.10 -3.00 -4.96
CA ARG A 67 1.36 -4.27 -4.93
C ARG A 67 -0.08 -4.12 -4.46
N ILE A 68 -0.50 -2.93 -4.11
CA ILE A 68 -1.87 -2.63 -3.68
C ILE A 68 -2.46 -1.55 -4.58
N PHE A 69 -3.78 -1.57 -4.71
CA PHE A 69 -4.50 -0.59 -5.50
C PHE A 69 -5.75 -0.14 -4.77
N PRO A 70 -6.02 1.17 -4.69
CA PRO A 70 -7.19 1.69 -3.98
C PRO A 70 -8.45 1.57 -4.86
N ASP A 71 -9.13 0.45 -4.74
CA ASP A 71 -10.30 0.15 -5.55
C ASP A 71 -11.61 0.13 -4.77
N LYS A 72 -11.55 0.24 -3.42
CA LYS A 72 -12.75 0.25 -2.59
C LYS A 72 -13.25 1.68 -2.43
N PRO A 73 -14.46 1.99 -2.91
CA PRO A 73 -14.99 3.34 -2.73
C PRO A 73 -15.41 3.58 -1.29
N ILE A 74 -15.14 4.79 -0.79
CA ILE A 74 -15.58 5.22 0.52
C ILE A 74 -16.47 6.44 0.37
N THR A 75 -17.41 6.59 1.31
CA THR A 75 -18.32 7.72 1.33
C THR A 75 -18.16 8.48 2.65
N LYS A 76 -18.37 9.77 2.60
CA LYS A 76 -18.31 10.63 3.77
C LYS A 76 -19.47 11.61 3.75
N LYS A 77 -20.18 11.72 4.87
CA LYS A 77 -21.20 12.75 5.02
C LYS A 77 -20.53 14.06 5.42
N PRO A 78 -21.02 15.20 4.91
CA PRO A 78 -20.54 16.50 5.41
C PRO A 78 -20.77 16.62 6.92
N ALA A 79 -19.90 17.38 7.58
CA ALA A 79 -19.98 17.54 9.03
C ALA A 79 -21.31 18.13 9.50
N GLU A 80 -22.00 18.88 8.64
CA GLU A 80 -23.27 19.56 8.95
C GLU A 80 -24.49 18.68 8.75
N VAL A 81 -24.34 17.47 8.19
CA VAL A 81 -25.46 16.58 7.90
C VAL A 81 -25.65 15.60 9.04
N ARG A 82 -26.90 15.47 9.50
CA ARG A 82 -27.23 14.53 10.56
C ARG A 82 -26.99 13.09 10.11
N MET A 83 -26.49 12.28 11.04
CA MET A 83 -26.32 10.86 10.83
C MET A 83 -27.66 10.15 10.70
N GLY A 84 -27.72 9.10 9.88
CA GLY A 84 -28.81 8.15 9.89
C GLY A 84 -29.67 8.04 8.65
N LYS A 85 -29.53 8.88 7.66
CA LYS A 85 -30.33 8.77 6.43
C LYS A 85 -29.43 8.54 5.21
N GLY A 86 -29.27 7.27 4.82
CA GLY A 86 -28.53 6.89 3.61
C GLY A 86 -27.03 7.05 3.73
N THR A 87 -26.33 6.71 2.66
CA THR A 87 -24.88 6.84 2.56
C THR A 87 -24.51 8.25 2.11
N GLY A 88 -23.34 8.74 2.57
CA GLY A 88 -22.81 10.00 2.09
C GLY A 88 -22.35 9.95 0.64
N ASN A 89 -21.87 11.05 0.13
CA ASN A 89 -21.33 11.13 -1.23
C ASN A 89 -20.00 10.38 -1.30
N PRO A 90 -19.69 9.75 -2.46
CA PRO A 90 -18.38 9.14 -2.65
C PRO A 90 -17.28 10.18 -2.48
N GLU A 91 -16.29 9.88 -1.62
CA GLU A 91 -15.18 10.79 -1.35
C GLU A 91 -13.90 10.35 -2.04
N GLY A 92 -13.69 9.05 -2.20
CA GLY A 92 -12.49 8.53 -2.82
C GLY A 92 -12.42 7.02 -2.72
N PHE A 93 -11.22 6.50 -2.89
CA PHE A 93 -10.98 5.06 -2.90
C PHE A 93 -9.87 4.70 -1.94
N VAL A 94 -9.96 3.52 -1.36
CA VAL A 94 -8.95 3.00 -0.46
C VAL A 94 -8.61 1.56 -0.83
N ALA A 95 -7.41 1.13 -0.45
CA ALA A 95 -6.99 -0.25 -0.53
C ALA A 95 -7.16 -0.89 0.85
N PRO A 96 -8.06 -1.87 1.02
CA PRO A 96 -8.13 -2.59 2.28
C PRO A 96 -6.95 -3.55 2.38
N VAL A 97 -6.24 -3.49 3.50
CA VAL A 97 -5.03 -4.27 3.72
C VAL A 97 -5.17 -5.09 4.99
N THR A 98 -4.79 -6.36 4.92
CA THR A 98 -4.74 -7.27 6.07
C THR A 98 -3.29 -7.65 6.38
N PRO A 99 -3.00 -8.12 7.61
CA PRO A 99 -1.62 -8.51 7.94
C PRO A 99 -1.09 -9.58 6.98
N GLY A 100 0.16 -9.41 6.57
CA GLY A 100 0.82 -10.30 5.62
C GLY A 100 0.83 -9.82 4.18
N ARG A 101 0.06 -8.77 3.88
CA ARG A 101 -0.01 -8.23 2.51
C ARG A 101 1.27 -7.49 2.16
N ILE A 102 1.84 -7.80 1.00
CA ILE A 102 2.96 -7.03 0.44
C ILE A 102 2.43 -5.71 -0.11
N LEU A 103 3.05 -4.63 0.29
CA LEU A 103 2.62 -3.28 -0.10
C LEU A 103 3.45 -2.74 -1.26
N PHE A 104 4.77 -2.82 -1.16
CA PHE A 104 5.71 -2.38 -2.18
C PHE A 104 6.83 -3.40 -2.33
N GLU A 105 7.33 -3.55 -3.55
CA GLU A 105 8.52 -4.36 -3.83
C GLU A 105 9.56 -3.51 -4.55
N ALA A 106 10.83 -3.77 -4.28
CA ALA A 106 11.94 -3.04 -4.88
C ALA A 106 13.00 -4.01 -5.39
N GLU A 107 13.71 -3.60 -6.41
CA GLU A 107 14.79 -4.36 -7.03
C GLU A 107 15.82 -3.42 -7.66
N GLY A 108 17.03 -3.91 -7.84
CA GLY A 108 18.04 -3.18 -8.59
C GLY A 108 18.85 -2.18 -7.78
N VAL A 109 18.76 -2.25 -6.46
CA VAL A 109 19.55 -1.42 -5.56
C VAL A 109 20.14 -2.31 -4.46
N PRO A 110 21.24 -1.89 -3.80
CA PRO A 110 21.77 -2.66 -2.67
C PRO A 110 20.76 -2.80 -1.53
N LEU A 111 20.92 -3.86 -0.74
CA LEU A 111 20.03 -4.14 0.39
C LEU A 111 19.89 -2.96 1.34
N ALA A 112 21.00 -2.32 1.71
CA ALA A 112 20.97 -1.19 2.63
C ALA A 112 20.16 -0.02 2.08
N VAL A 113 20.29 0.26 0.78
CA VAL A 113 19.53 1.33 0.12
C VAL A 113 18.06 0.98 0.07
N ALA A 114 17.72 -0.26 -0.30
CA ALA A 114 16.34 -0.70 -0.35
C ALA A 114 15.67 -0.65 1.02
N GLN A 115 16.38 -1.10 2.05
CA GLN A 115 15.85 -1.10 3.41
C GLN A 115 15.52 0.31 3.89
N GLU A 116 16.42 1.26 3.68
CA GLU A 116 16.19 2.64 4.10
C GLU A 116 15.10 3.31 3.25
N ALA A 117 15.10 3.07 1.93
CA ALA A 117 14.07 3.63 1.05
C ALA A 117 12.67 3.14 1.45
N LEU A 118 12.51 1.84 1.66
CA LEU A 118 11.23 1.26 2.04
C LEU A 118 10.82 1.71 3.45
N ARG A 119 11.78 1.91 4.36
CA ARG A 119 11.49 2.46 5.69
C ARG A 119 10.91 3.87 5.58
N LEU A 120 11.50 4.72 4.75
CA LEU A 120 11.00 6.08 4.55
C LEU A 120 9.61 6.08 3.92
N GLY A 121 9.37 5.19 2.97
CA GLY A 121 8.03 5.03 2.39
C GLY A 121 7.02 4.56 3.41
N ALA A 122 7.40 3.62 4.26
CA ALA A 122 6.51 3.08 5.28
C ALA A 122 6.04 4.16 6.27
N GLN A 123 6.88 5.18 6.52
CA GLN A 123 6.50 6.29 7.40
C GLN A 123 5.33 7.10 6.87
N LYS A 124 5.05 7.03 5.57
CA LYS A 124 3.91 7.71 4.94
C LYS A 124 2.63 6.90 5.00
N LEU A 125 2.71 5.66 5.47
CA LEU A 125 1.57 4.76 5.56
C LEU A 125 1.02 4.73 6.98
N PRO A 126 -0.29 4.47 7.15
CA PRO A 126 -0.94 4.52 8.47
C PRO A 126 -0.81 3.23 9.28
N ILE A 127 0.13 2.36 8.94
CA ILE A 127 0.28 1.05 9.58
C ILE A 127 1.73 0.73 9.86
N THR A 128 1.94 -0.24 10.75
CA THR A 128 3.26 -0.83 10.95
C THR A 128 3.55 -1.83 9.84
N THR A 129 4.80 -1.86 9.42
CA THR A 129 5.26 -2.72 8.33
C THR A 129 6.54 -3.43 8.73
N LYS A 130 6.88 -4.47 7.99
CA LYS A 130 8.11 -5.21 8.16
C LYS A 130 8.85 -5.27 6.83
N PHE A 131 10.14 -4.95 6.85
CA PHE A 131 11.01 -5.14 5.70
C PHE A 131 11.32 -6.61 5.53
N ILE A 132 11.16 -7.13 4.33
CA ILE A 132 11.46 -8.52 4.01
C ILE A 132 12.35 -8.61 2.78
N VAL A 133 13.12 -9.69 2.74
CA VAL A 133 14.05 -9.99 1.65
C VAL A 133 13.67 -11.36 1.07
N ARG A 134 13.76 -11.48 -0.25
CA ARG A 134 13.49 -12.77 -0.91
C ARG A 134 14.46 -13.84 -0.39
N ARG A 135 13.94 -15.05 -0.19
CA ARG A 135 14.72 -16.14 0.42
C ARG A 135 16.01 -16.49 -0.33
N ASP A 136 15.97 -16.37 -1.64
CA ASP A 136 17.11 -16.73 -2.51
C ASP A 136 17.99 -15.53 -2.86
N TYR A 137 17.79 -14.40 -2.17
CA TYR A 137 18.59 -13.21 -2.43
C TYR A 137 20.03 -13.41 -1.96
N VAL A 138 20.95 -13.09 -2.85
CA VAL A 138 22.39 -13.09 -2.55
C VAL A 138 22.92 -11.70 -2.93
N GLU A 139 23.52 -11.03 -1.96
CA GLU A 139 24.12 -9.73 -2.23
C GLU A 139 25.43 -9.91 -2.97
N THR A 140 25.50 -9.31 -4.17
CA THR A 140 26.72 -9.34 -4.95
C THR A 140 27.66 -8.25 -4.44
N THR A 141 28.71 -8.65 -3.76
CA THR A 141 29.81 -7.74 -3.41
C THR A 141 30.74 -7.64 -4.62
N ILE A 142 30.83 -6.43 -5.14
CA ILE A 142 31.80 -6.14 -6.18
C ILE A 142 33.06 -5.58 -5.53
#